data_dda94c1f7a9cbc316cdcc78e013f98e7
#
_entry.id   dda94c1f7a9cbc316cdcc78e013f98e7
#
_cell.length_a   1.000
_cell.length_b   1.000
_cell.length_c   1.000
_cell.angle_alpha   90.00
_cell.angle_beta   90.00
_cell.angle_gamma   90.00
#
_symmetry.space_group_name_H-M   'P 1'
#
loop_
_entity.id
_entity.type
_entity.pdbx_description
1 polymer ?
#
loop_
_entity_poly.entity_id
_entity_poly.type
_entity_poly.pdbx_seq_one_letter_code
_entity_poly.pdbx_strand_id
1 'polypeptide(L)'
;MAYAKDMQEDKEPVFDASEAISLCLAATAGMVRDFKADAARMAELAGSGFSTATDLADWLVRTLKMPFRDAHHVTGQIVSLAEGKNLDIAALSLADMQDVEPRITASVFEVLTVQASVASRTSFGGTAPANVAKAAAKWLDILA
;
A
#
# COMPACT_ATOMS: atom_id res chain seq x y z
N MET A 1 3.67 29.36 51.73
CA MET A 1 3.49 28.46 50.58
C MET A 1 2.07 27.95 50.61
N ALA A 2 1.30 28.21 49.62
CA ALA A 2 -0.03 27.64 49.49
C ALA A 2 0.09 26.13 49.22
N TYR A 3 -0.79 25.34 49.82
CA TYR A 3 -0.89 23.91 49.57
C TYR A 3 -1.41 23.70 48.15
N ALA A 4 -0.54 23.24 47.27
CA ALA A 4 -0.87 23.05 45.86
C ALA A 4 -1.68 21.76 45.68
N LYS A 5 -3.01 21.85 45.68
CA LYS A 5 -3.91 20.73 45.47
C LYS A 5 -3.86 20.19 44.03
N ASP A 6 -3.45 21.02 43.09
CA ASP A 6 -3.37 20.69 41.66
C ASP A 6 -2.53 19.43 41.37
N MET A 7 -1.50 19.20 42.22
CA MET A 7 -0.66 18.00 42.12
C MET A 7 -1.27 16.73 42.70
N GLN A 8 -2.46 16.79 43.27
CA GLN A 8 -3.18 15.62 43.80
C GLN A 8 -4.18 15.06 42.79
N GLU A 9 -4.73 15.93 41.95
CA GLU A 9 -5.74 15.56 40.96
C GLU A 9 -5.14 15.09 39.62
N ASP A 10 -3.84 15.23 39.45
CA ASP A 10 -3.13 14.76 38.23
C ASP A 10 -2.95 13.23 38.18
N LYS A 11 -3.10 12.55 39.32
CA LYS A 11 -2.87 11.09 39.41
C LYS A 11 -4.06 10.25 38.91
N GLU A 12 -5.28 10.67 39.23
CA GLU A 12 -6.48 9.95 38.82
C GLU A 12 -6.54 9.77 37.30
N PRO A 13 -6.37 10.82 36.45
CA PRO A 13 -6.34 10.65 35.01
C PRO A 13 -5.23 9.71 34.52
N VAL A 14 -4.09 9.66 35.19
CA VAL A 14 -2.99 8.74 34.86
C VAL A 14 -3.37 7.30 35.16
N PHE A 15 -4.00 7.04 36.30
CA PHE A 15 -4.45 5.69 36.66
C PHE A 15 -5.57 5.23 35.72
N ASP A 16 -6.55 6.07 35.42
CA ASP A 16 -7.63 5.79 34.49
C ASP A 16 -7.09 5.51 33.09
N ALA A 17 -6.15 6.31 32.63
CA ALA A 17 -5.48 6.11 31.34
C ALA A 17 -4.69 4.78 31.31
N SER A 18 -3.99 4.44 32.39
CA SER A 18 -3.23 3.19 32.48
C SER A 18 -4.15 1.97 32.46
N GLU A 19 -5.27 2.02 33.18
CA GLU A 19 -6.28 0.95 33.19
C GLU A 19 -6.92 0.80 31.80
N ALA A 20 -7.34 1.92 31.19
CA ALA A 20 -7.94 1.92 29.86
C ALA A 20 -6.97 1.36 28.80
N ILE A 21 -5.70 1.79 28.82
CA ILE A 21 -4.68 1.27 27.87
C ILE A 21 -4.45 -0.23 28.10
N SER A 22 -4.37 -0.67 29.34
CA SER A 22 -4.18 -2.09 29.67
C SER A 22 -5.31 -2.96 29.14
N LEU A 23 -6.56 -2.50 29.29
CA LEU A 23 -7.74 -3.17 28.74
C LEU A 23 -7.72 -3.17 27.20
N CYS A 24 -7.40 -2.03 26.58
CA CYS A 24 -7.29 -1.93 25.13
C CYS A 24 -6.21 -2.86 24.57
N LEU A 25 -5.06 -2.95 25.21
CA LEU A 25 -3.97 -3.86 24.80
C LEU A 25 -4.40 -5.32 24.91
N ALA A 26 -5.06 -5.72 26.01
CA ALA A 26 -5.56 -7.07 26.16
C ALA A 26 -6.61 -7.43 25.10
N ALA A 27 -7.55 -6.53 24.84
CA ALA A 27 -8.56 -6.70 23.78
C ALA A 27 -7.93 -6.80 22.39
N THR A 28 -7.00 -5.89 22.07
CA THR A 28 -6.30 -5.89 20.79
C THR A 28 -5.47 -7.16 20.59
N ALA A 29 -4.78 -7.63 21.61
CA ALA A 29 -4.04 -8.89 21.56
C ALA A 29 -4.96 -10.08 21.26
N GLY A 30 -6.16 -10.11 21.86
CA GLY A 30 -7.19 -11.10 21.54
C GLY A 30 -7.65 -11.02 20.09
N MET A 31 -7.97 -9.81 19.63
CA MET A 31 -8.41 -9.57 18.25
C MET A 31 -7.34 -10.02 17.23
N VAL A 32 -6.07 -9.68 17.45
CA VAL A 32 -4.97 -10.07 16.57
C VAL A 32 -4.77 -11.59 16.55
N ARG A 33 -4.91 -12.25 17.71
CA ARG A 33 -4.80 -13.72 17.81
C ARG A 33 -5.88 -14.44 16.99
N ASP A 34 -7.11 -13.89 17.00
CA ASP A 34 -8.27 -14.50 16.36
C ASP A 34 -8.45 -14.05 14.91
N PHE A 35 -7.62 -13.11 14.46
CA PHE A 35 -7.70 -12.53 13.12
C PHE A 35 -7.50 -13.61 12.04
N LYS A 36 -8.42 -13.63 11.09
CA LYS A 36 -8.34 -14.48 9.89
C LYS A 36 -8.36 -13.60 8.66
N ALA A 37 -7.25 -13.63 7.90
CA ALA A 37 -7.15 -12.88 6.65
C ALA A 37 -7.89 -13.64 5.53
N ASP A 38 -8.84 -12.98 4.87
CA ASP A 38 -9.39 -13.45 3.60
C ASP A 38 -8.46 -12.98 2.46
N ALA A 39 -7.45 -13.80 2.18
CA ALA A 39 -6.41 -13.47 1.20
C ALA A 39 -6.98 -13.28 -0.22
N ALA A 40 -8.04 -14.02 -0.58
CA ALA A 40 -8.66 -13.92 -1.89
C ALA A 40 -9.36 -12.57 -2.05
N ARG A 41 -10.15 -12.18 -1.05
CA ARG A 41 -10.84 -10.87 -1.06
C ARG A 41 -9.87 -9.71 -0.96
N MET A 42 -8.82 -9.83 -0.18
CA MET A 42 -7.76 -8.81 -0.08
C MET A 42 -7.04 -8.62 -1.42
N ALA A 43 -6.73 -9.71 -2.14
CA ALA A 43 -6.10 -9.63 -3.46
C ALA A 43 -7.02 -8.98 -4.50
N GLU A 44 -8.31 -9.33 -4.50
CA GLU A 44 -9.32 -8.71 -5.37
C GLU A 44 -9.41 -7.19 -5.13
N LEU A 45 -9.53 -6.78 -3.87
CA LEU A 45 -9.61 -5.35 -3.50
C LEU A 45 -8.32 -4.59 -3.81
N ALA A 46 -7.16 -5.22 -3.64
CA ALA A 46 -5.88 -4.60 -3.98
C ALA A 46 -5.74 -4.31 -5.48
N GLY A 47 -6.40 -5.09 -6.33
CA GLY A 47 -6.42 -4.88 -7.78
C GLY A 47 -7.46 -3.87 -8.26
N SER A 48 -8.31 -3.34 -7.38
CA SER A 48 -9.38 -2.43 -7.79
C SER A 48 -8.91 -0.97 -7.87
N GLY A 49 -9.61 -0.15 -8.67
CA GLY A 49 -9.44 1.30 -8.66
C GLY A 49 -8.13 1.81 -9.27
N PHE A 50 -7.60 1.13 -10.26
CA PHE A 50 -6.38 1.52 -10.98
C PHE A 50 -5.15 1.63 -10.06
N SER A 51 -5.04 0.75 -9.07
CA SER A 51 -3.98 0.77 -8.04
C SER A 51 -2.56 0.74 -8.64
N THR A 52 -2.38 0.19 -9.86
CA THR A 52 -1.12 0.09 -10.59
C THR A 52 -0.82 1.27 -11.51
N ALA A 53 -1.65 2.32 -11.52
CA ALA A 53 -1.43 3.51 -12.36
C ALA A 53 -0.07 4.18 -12.09
N THR A 54 0.38 4.19 -10.83
CA THR A 54 1.71 4.72 -10.48
C THR A 54 2.84 3.88 -11.07
N ASP A 55 2.67 2.57 -11.15
CA ASP A 55 3.67 1.68 -11.75
C ASP A 55 3.75 1.88 -13.29
N LEU A 56 2.62 2.22 -13.94
CA LEU A 56 2.61 2.67 -15.34
C LEU A 56 3.43 3.96 -15.51
N ALA A 57 3.20 4.97 -14.67
CA ALA A 57 3.95 6.22 -14.73
C ALA A 57 5.46 5.98 -14.53
N ASP A 58 5.82 5.14 -13.56
CA ASP A 58 7.21 4.75 -13.29
C ASP A 58 7.82 4.01 -14.50
N TRP A 59 7.07 3.13 -15.15
CA TRP A 59 7.54 2.44 -16.36
C TRP A 59 7.79 3.42 -17.51
N LEU A 60 6.90 4.38 -17.74
CA LEU A 60 7.07 5.43 -18.76
C LEU A 60 8.34 6.26 -18.51
N VAL A 61 8.58 6.64 -17.24
CA VAL A 61 9.80 7.38 -16.87
C VAL A 61 11.04 6.53 -17.07
N ARG A 62 11.06 5.29 -16.58
CA ARG A 62 12.26 4.45 -16.56
C ARG A 62 12.59 3.88 -17.94
N THR A 63 11.58 3.46 -18.70
CA THR A 63 11.76 2.78 -19.97
C THR A 63 11.82 3.76 -21.14
N LEU A 64 10.87 4.71 -21.20
CA LEU A 64 10.78 5.66 -22.32
C LEU A 64 11.58 6.95 -22.04
N LYS A 65 12.21 7.09 -20.85
CA LYS A 65 12.92 8.30 -20.41
C LYS A 65 12.04 9.55 -20.47
N MET A 66 10.75 9.37 -20.26
CA MET A 66 9.77 10.44 -20.26
C MET A 66 9.90 11.27 -18.97
N PRO A 67 9.82 12.62 -19.02
CA PRO A 67 9.72 13.43 -17.82
C PRO A 67 8.51 13.02 -16.98
N PHE A 68 8.64 13.02 -15.64
CA PHE A 68 7.58 12.52 -14.76
C PHE A 68 6.22 13.21 -14.98
N ARG A 69 6.23 14.52 -15.22
CA ARG A 69 4.99 15.27 -15.48
C ARG A 69 4.26 14.75 -16.72
N ASP A 70 5.00 14.45 -17.79
CA ASP A 70 4.43 13.95 -19.04
C ASP A 70 3.96 12.50 -18.85
N ALA A 71 4.74 11.68 -18.14
CA ALA A 71 4.36 10.31 -17.80
C ALA A 71 3.07 10.28 -16.98
N HIS A 72 2.92 11.18 -16.00
CA HIS A 72 1.69 11.31 -15.21
C HIS A 72 0.50 11.72 -16.09
N HIS A 73 0.68 12.62 -17.04
CA HIS A 73 -0.37 13.02 -17.97
C HIS A 73 -0.80 11.87 -18.88
N VAL A 74 0.16 11.17 -19.48
CA VAL A 74 -0.10 9.97 -20.30
C VAL A 74 -0.81 8.89 -19.48
N THR A 75 -0.37 8.65 -18.26
CA THR A 75 -1.04 7.70 -17.35
C THR A 75 -2.48 8.10 -17.10
N GLY A 76 -2.76 9.38 -16.85
CA GLY A 76 -4.13 9.89 -16.66
C GLY A 76 -5.01 9.66 -17.89
N GLN A 77 -4.48 9.82 -19.11
CA GLN A 77 -5.21 9.56 -20.35
C GLN A 77 -5.52 8.06 -20.50
N ILE A 78 -4.57 7.17 -20.16
CA ILE A 78 -4.77 5.72 -20.22
C ILE A 78 -5.80 5.27 -19.16
N VAL A 79 -5.77 5.84 -17.97
CA VAL A 79 -6.80 5.61 -16.93
C VAL A 79 -8.17 6.00 -17.43
N SER A 80 -8.32 7.21 -17.99
CA SER A 80 -9.60 7.67 -18.55
C SER A 80 -10.10 6.78 -19.70
N LEU A 81 -9.18 6.26 -20.53
CA LEU A 81 -9.52 5.32 -21.58
C LEU A 81 -10.03 3.98 -21.00
N ALA A 82 -9.38 3.47 -19.95
CA ALA A 82 -9.80 2.26 -19.26
C ALA A 82 -11.17 2.43 -18.59
N GLU A 83 -11.40 3.56 -17.90
CA GLU A 83 -12.71 3.92 -17.36
C GLU A 83 -13.80 3.97 -18.44
N GLY A 84 -13.54 4.63 -19.55
CA GLY A 84 -14.47 4.72 -20.67
C GLY A 84 -14.83 3.36 -21.28
N LYS A 85 -13.93 2.38 -21.18
CA LYS A 85 -14.16 0.99 -21.61
C LYS A 85 -14.68 0.08 -20.49
N ASN A 86 -14.78 0.57 -19.29
CA ASN A 86 -15.13 -0.19 -18.08
C ASN A 86 -14.18 -1.41 -17.89
N LEU A 87 -12.88 -1.18 -18.10
CA LEU A 87 -11.80 -2.15 -17.97
C LEU A 87 -10.77 -1.67 -16.92
N ASP A 88 -10.01 -2.61 -16.36
CA ASP A 88 -8.78 -2.27 -15.65
C ASP A 88 -7.66 -1.89 -16.65
N ILE A 89 -6.65 -1.12 -16.20
CA ILE A 89 -5.50 -0.75 -17.04
C ILE A 89 -4.80 -1.99 -17.60
N ALA A 90 -4.64 -3.03 -16.78
CA ALA A 90 -4.00 -4.27 -17.19
C ALA A 90 -4.81 -5.08 -18.22
N ALA A 91 -6.10 -4.78 -18.39
CA ALA A 91 -7.00 -5.41 -19.34
C ALA A 91 -7.09 -4.66 -20.68
N LEU A 92 -6.50 -3.47 -20.81
CA LEU A 92 -6.41 -2.76 -22.06
C LEU A 92 -5.53 -3.52 -23.07
N SER A 93 -5.85 -3.40 -24.35
CA SER A 93 -4.96 -3.92 -25.41
C SER A 93 -3.73 -3.03 -25.56
N LEU A 94 -2.64 -3.60 -26.09
CA LEU A 94 -1.45 -2.81 -26.42
C LEU A 94 -1.79 -1.69 -27.41
N ALA A 95 -2.67 -1.94 -28.38
CA ALA A 95 -3.10 -0.94 -29.34
C ALA A 95 -3.79 0.24 -28.66
N ASP A 96 -4.68 -0.02 -27.69
CA ASP A 96 -5.34 1.03 -26.91
C ASP A 96 -4.34 1.94 -26.20
N MET A 97 -3.28 1.36 -25.63
CA MET A 97 -2.24 2.13 -24.96
C MET A 97 -1.38 2.91 -25.96
N GLN A 98 -1.10 2.32 -27.14
CA GLN A 98 -0.33 2.95 -28.20
C GLN A 98 -1.08 4.07 -28.93
N ASP A 99 -2.41 4.07 -28.90
CA ASP A 99 -3.21 5.21 -29.38
C ASP A 99 -2.96 6.46 -28.53
N VAL A 100 -2.62 6.29 -27.23
CA VAL A 100 -2.26 7.39 -26.32
C VAL A 100 -0.77 7.71 -26.41
N GLU A 101 0.10 6.70 -26.35
CA GLU A 101 1.55 6.86 -26.42
C GLU A 101 2.14 5.74 -27.31
N PRO A 102 2.47 6.05 -28.57
CA PRO A 102 2.90 5.06 -29.57
C PRO A 102 4.18 4.28 -29.20
N ARG A 103 5.01 4.81 -28.27
CA ARG A 103 6.24 4.15 -27.83
C ARG A 103 6.03 3.06 -26.80
N ILE A 104 4.82 2.87 -26.29
CA ILE A 104 4.52 1.81 -25.34
C ILE A 104 4.71 0.44 -26.00
N THR A 105 5.38 -0.45 -25.29
CA THR A 105 5.65 -1.82 -25.73
C THR A 105 4.97 -2.83 -24.81
N ALA A 106 4.87 -4.07 -25.25
CA ALA A 106 4.22 -5.15 -24.49
C ALA A 106 4.82 -5.36 -23.07
N SER A 107 6.08 -4.93 -22.83
CA SER A 107 6.70 -5.03 -21.51
C SER A 107 6.01 -4.17 -20.43
N VAL A 108 5.13 -3.24 -20.81
CA VAL A 108 4.33 -2.48 -19.84
C VAL A 108 3.43 -3.40 -19.00
N PHE A 109 2.91 -4.47 -19.57
CA PHE A 109 2.04 -5.40 -18.85
C PHE A 109 2.76 -6.15 -17.73
N GLU A 110 4.08 -6.25 -17.77
CA GLU A 110 4.88 -6.89 -16.72
C GLU A 110 4.82 -6.12 -15.38
N VAL A 111 4.51 -4.81 -15.41
CA VAL A 111 4.45 -3.96 -14.21
C VAL A 111 3.02 -3.69 -13.73
N LEU A 112 2.01 -3.99 -14.53
CA LEU A 112 0.61 -3.62 -14.25
C LEU A 112 -0.14 -4.63 -13.37
N THR A 113 0.50 -5.66 -12.86
CA THR A 113 -0.12 -6.57 -11.91
C THR A 113 0.16 -6.14 -10.46
N VAL A 114 -0.80 -6.38 -9.56
CA VAL A 114 -0.61 -6.12 -8.12
C VAL A 114 0.63 -6.85 -7.58
N GLN A 115 0.84 -8.09 -8.03
CA GLN A 115 1.98 -8.90 -7.64
C GLN A 115 3.31 -8.26 -8.07
N ALA A 116 3.40 -7.77 -9.30
CA ALA A 116 4.61 -7.09 -9.80
C ALA A 116 4.83 -5.76 -9.06
N SER A 117 3.77 -4.99 -8.83
CA SER A 117 3.82 -3.76 -8.05
C SER A 117 4.42 -4.02 -6.67
N VAL A 118 3.85 -4.94 -5.90
CA VAL A 118 4.33 -5.28 -4.55
C VAL A 118 5.76 -5.83 -4.58
N ALA A 119 6.07 -6.74 -5.52
CA ALA A 119 7.41 -7.32 -5.66
C ALA A 119 8.50 -6.29 -5.98
N SER A 120 8.14 -5.18 -6.64
CA SER A 120 9.06 -4.09 -6.97
C SER A 120 9.51 -3.26 -5.76
N ARG A 121 8.81 -3.32 -4.62
CA ARG A 121 9.06 -2.50 -3.42
C ARG A 121 10.18 -3.10 -2.56
N THR A 122 11.39 -3.18 -3.08
CA THR A 122 12.54 -3.88 -2.49
C THR A 122 13.42 -3.02 -1.59
N SER A 123 13.19 -1.70 -1.51
CA SER A 123 13.92 -0.80 -0.62
C SER A 123 13.76 -1.19 0.86
N PHE A 124 14.62 -0.69 1.74
CA PHE A 124 14.47 -0.90 3.18
C PHE A 124 13.08 -0.42 3.66
N GLY A 125 12.37 -1.28 4.38
CA GLY A 125 10.98 -1.02 4.80
C GLY A 125 9.93 -1.23 3.70
N GLY A 126 10.32 -1.55 2.47
CA GLY A 126 9.40 -1.84 1.38
C GLY A 126 8.64 -3.15 1.58
N THR A 127 7.49 -3.25 0.93
CA THR A 127 6.51 -4.33 1.12
C THR A 127 6.73 -5.54 0.21
N ALA A 128 7.89 -5.65 -0.47
CA ALA A 128 8.21 -6.85 -1.25
C ALA A 128 8.14 -8.10 -0.35
N PRO A 129 7.57 -9.23 -0.83
CA PRO A 129 7.37 -10.43 0.00
C PRO A 129 8.63 -10.90 0.74
N ALA A 130 9.80 -10.80 0.10
CA ALA A 130 11.07 -11.13 0.73
C ALA A 130 11.41 -10.20 1.91
N ASN A 131 11.12 -8.91 1.81
CA ASN A 131 11.33 -7.95 2.89
C ASN A 131 10.37 -8.22 4.06
N VAL A 132 9.10 -8.50 3.75
CA VAL A 132 8.09 -8.82 4.75
C VAL A 132 8.44 -10.10 5.50
N ALA A 133 8.82 -11.16 4.79
CA ALA A 133 9.25 -12.42 5.39
C ALA A 133 10.48 -12.23 6.32
N LYS A 134 11.46 -11.44 5.87
CA LYS A 134 12.64 -11.11 6.70
C LYS A 134 12.27 -10.31 7.94
N ALA A 135 11.38 -9.34 7.82
CA ALA A 135 10.91 -8.54 8.94
C ALA A 135 10.12 -9.39 9.95
N ALA A 136 9.23 -10.28 9.46
CA ALA A 136 8.47 -11.19 10.29
C ALA A 136 9.40 -12.14 11.08
N ALA A 137 10.36 -12.76 10.40
CA ALA A 137 11.35 -13.66 11.05
C ALA A 137 12.14 -12.92 12.15
N LYS A 138 12.58 -11.69 11.88
CA LYS A 138 13.27 -10.86 12.88
C LYS A 138 12.42 -10.60 14.11
N TRP A 139 11.13 -10.27 13.93
CA TRP A 139 10.24 -9.99 15.07
C TRP A 139 9.90 -11.25 15.86
N LEU A 140 9.73 -12.39 15.19
CA LEU A 140 9.56 -13.67 15.88
C LEU A 140 10.76 -14.01 16.77
N ASP A 141 11.97 -13.76 16.29
CA ASP A 141 13.22 -13.98 17.07
C ASP A 141 13.34 -13.03 18.27
N ILE A 142 12.91 -11.76 18.12
CA ILE A 142 12.94 -10.76 19.21
C ILE A 142 11.89 -11.08 20.30
N LEU A 143 10.75 -11.66 19.91
CA LEU A 143 9.62 -11.90 20.81
C LEU A 143 9.60 -13.31 21.42
N ALA A 144 10.49 -14.21 20.99
CA ALA A 144 10.65 -15.56 21.54
C ALA A 144 11.40 -15.53 22.87
#